data_283b68eeed1837e6534a618031f41cf3
#
_entry.id   283b68eeed1837e6534a618031f41cf3
#
_cell.length_a   1.000
_cell.length_b   1.000
_cell.length_c   1.000
_cell.angle_alpha   90.00
_cell.angle_beta   90.00
_cell.angle_gamma   90.00
#
_symmetry.space_group_name_H-M   'P 1'
#
loop_
_entity.id
_entity.type
_entity.pdbx_description
1 polymer ?
#
loop_
_entity_poly.entity_id
_entity_poly.type
_entity_poly.pdbx_seq_one_letter_code
_entity_poly.pdbx_strand_id
1 'polypeptide(L)'
;LLLCAGAPDTPEIAAETADAVAALAASRPGVVWVRDMMAPSAVRAVLSAATVFVCPSVYEPLGIVNLEAMACGTAVVASDVGGIPEVVDHGTTGFLVPFDEHDTAGFAAGLAQRVNDLLADPARAAAMGRAGRERAVAEFSWSTVAERTLELYRSVLG
;
A
#
# COMPACT_ATOMS: atom_id res chain seq x y z
N LEU A 1 13.28 -6.32 4.55
CA LEU A 1 11.92 -6.50 4.06
C LEU A 1 11.03 -7.00 5.18
N LEU A 2 9.95 -6.29 5.46
CA LEU A 2 8.90 -6.73 6.37
C LEU A 2 7.69 -7.17 5.54
N LEU A 3 7.23 -8.38 5.78
CA LEU A 3 6.04 -8.93 5.16
C LEU A 3 4.92 -8.97 6.22
N CYS A 4 3.81 -8.31 5.93
CA CYS A 4 2.60 -8.35 6.74
C CYS A 4 1.51 -9.00 5.88
N ALA A 5 1.38 -10.31 5.99
CA ALA A 5 0.27 -11.02 5.37
C ALA A 5 -0.85 -11.14 6.41
N GLY A 6 -2.05 -10.68 6.06
CA GLY A 6 -3.24 -10.91 6.85
C GLY A 6 -3.56 -12.41 6.97
N ALA A 7 -4.67 -12.73 7.61
CA ALA A 7 -5.15 -14.11 7.65
C ALA A 7 -5.47 -14.56 6.22
N PRO A 8 -4.86 -15.64 5.72
CA PRO A 8 -5.14 -16.16 4.39
C PRO A 8 -6.57 -16.72 4.32
N ASP A 9 -7.19 -16.59 3.15
CA ASP A 9 -8.60 -16.96 2.96
C ASP A 9 -8.83 -18.46 3.07
N THR A 10 -7.82 -19.27 2.72
CA THR A 10 -7.89 -20.73 2.82
C THR A 10 -6.60 -21.33 3.40
N PRO A 11 -6.67 -22.57 3.97
CA PRO A 11 -5.48 -23.28 4.44
C PRO A 11 -4.43 -23.52 3.34
N GLU A 12 -4.84 -23.72 2.10
CA GLU A 12 -3.97 -23.92 0.94
C GLU A 12 -3.17 -22.67 0.66
N ILE A 13 -3.82 -21.49 0.57
CA ILE A 13 -3.16 -20.18 0.41
C ILE A 13 -2.21 -19.90 1.59
N ALA A 14 -2.60 -20.31 2.80
CA ALA A 14 -1.74 -20.19 3.98
C ALA A 14 -0.43 -20.98 3.81
N ALA A 15 -0.52 -22.21 3.34
CA ALA A 15 0.63 -23.09 3.14
C ALA A 15 1.53 -22.55 2.03
N GLU A 16 0.98 -22.17 0.87
CA GLU A 16 1.73 -21.59 -0.24
C GLU A 16 2.47 -20.30 0.17
N THR A 17 1.78 -19.43 0.91
CA THR A 17 2.40 -18.19 1.43
C THR A 17 3.55 -18.52 2.40
N ALA A 18 3.35 -19.48 3.30
CA ALA A 18 4.38 -19.88 4.26
C ALA A 18 5.63 -20.43 3.55
N ASP A 19 5.44 -21.29 2.54
CA ASP A 19 6.52 -21.87 1.78
C ASP A 19 7.27 -20.81 0.97
N ALA A 20 6.55 -19.89 0.33
CA ALA A 20 7.15 -18.79 -0.42
C ALA A 20 7.98 -17.85 0.48
N VAL A 21 7.46 -17.51 1.66
CA VAL A 21 8.19 -16.65 2.61
C VAL A 21 9.41 -17.40 3.19
N ALA A 22 9.29 -18.70 3.49
CA ALA A 22 10.41 -19.51 3.96
C ALA A 22 11.53 -19.60 2.90
N ALA A 23 11.18 -19.83 1.64
CA ALA A 23 12.13 -19.85 0.52
C ALA A 23 12.83 -18.49 0.35
N LEU A 24 12.07 -17.38 0.44
CA LEU A 24 12.64 -16.03 0.37
C LEU A 24 13.60 -15.76 1.52
N ALA A 25 13.22 -16.11 2.75
CA ALA A 25 14.06 -15.91 3.94
C ALA A 25 15.34 -16.76 3.90
N ALA A 26 15.28 -17.96 3.30
CA ALA A 26 16.45 -18.80 3.09
C ALA A 26 17.40 -18.23 2.01
N SER A 27 16.86 -17.52 1.02
CA SER A 27 17.64 -16.98 -0.10
C SER A 27 18.36 -15.66 0.23
N ARG A 28 17.91 -14.91 1.25
CA ARG A 28 18.46 -13.59 1.60
C ARG A 28 18.19 -13.22 3.06
N PRO A 29 19.13 -12.52 3.72
CA PRO A 29 18.91 -12.00 5.07
C PRO A 29 17.92 -10.84 5.08
N GLY A 30 17.40 -10.52 6.28
CA GLY A 30 16.59 -9.33 6.51
C GLY A 30 15.12 -9.47 6.05
N VAL A 31 14.62 -10.69 5.90
CA VAL A 31 13.20 -10.97 5.70
C VAL A 31 12.56 -11.24 7.05
N VAL A 32 11.56 -10.44 7.42
CA VAL A 32 10.75 -10.60 8.63
C VAL A 32 9.30 -10.81 8.21
N TRP A 33 8.66 -11.83 8.73
CA TRP A 33 7.25 -12.11 8.47
C TRP A 33 6.42 -11.99 9.74
N VAL A 34 5.43 -11.12 9.72
CA VAL A 34 4.41 -11.00 10.77
C VAL A 34 3.16 -11.76 10.30
N ARG A 35 2.88 -12.89 10.96
CA ARG A 35 1.79 -13.80 10.60
C ARG A 35 0.44 -13.40 11.18
N ASP A 36 0.47 -12.76 12.34
CA ASP A 36 -0.73 -12.40 13.08
C ASP A 36 -1.20 -10.97 12.74
N MET A 37 -2.48 -10.73 12.94
CA MET A 37 -3.03 -9.39 12.86
C MET A 37 -2.37 -8.49 13.90
N MET A 38 -1.76 -7.41 13.44
CA MET A 38 -1.12 -6.43 14.32
C MET A 38 -2.17 -5.48 14.91
N ALA A 39 -1.94 -5.06 16.16
CA ALA A 39 -2.71 -3.97 16.74
C ALA A 39 -2.51 -2.68 15.92
N PRO A 40 -3.53 -1.79 15.81
CA PRO A 40 -3.43 -0.55 15.02
C PRO A 40 -2.25 0.34 15.38
N SER A 41 -1.83 0.35 16.66
CA SER A 41 -0.63 1.10 17.09
C SER A 41 0.67 0.52 16.52
N ALA A 42 0.76 -0.81 16.41
CA ALA A 42 1.91 -1.48 15.81
C ALA A 42 1.94 -1.26 14.29
N VAL A 43 0.78 -1.34 13.62
CA VAL A 43 0.67 -1.02 12.19
C VAL A 43 1.18 0.40 11.92
N ARG A 44 0.70 1.40 12.68
CA ARG A 44 1.17 2.79 12.54
C ARG A 44 2.67 2.92 12.77
N ALA A 45 3.22 2.24 13.78
CA ALA A 45 4.65 2.30 14.05
C ALA A 45 5.49 1.72 12.89
N VAL A 46 5.07 0.57 12.35
CA VAL A 46 5.72 -0.08 11.20
C VAL A 46 5.63 0.81 9.96
N LEU A 47 4.44 1.31 9.62
CA LEU A 47 4.25 2.17 8.46
C LEU A 47 5.07 3.45 8.59
N SER A 48 5.07 4.11 9.77
CA SER A 48 5.86 5.34 9.99
C SER A 48 7.38 5.12 9.92
N ALA A 49 7.85 3.90 10.17
CA ALA A 49 9.27 3.55 10.08
C ALA A 49 9.69 3.05 8.68
N ALA A 50 8.73 2.71 7.84
CA ALA A 50 9.00 2.18 6.52
C ALA A 50 9.47 3.29 5.56
N THR A 51 10.47 3.00 4.73
CA THR A 51 10.88 3.88 3.63
C THR A 51 9.87 3.85 2.49
N VAL A 52 9.33 2.65 2.20
CA VAL A 52 8.38 2.41 1.13
C VAL A 52 7.36 1.38 1.61
N PHE A 53 6.09 1.62 1.36
CA PHE A 53 5.02 0.64 1.51
C PHE A 53 4.68 0.05 0.13
N VAL A 54 4.53 -1.28 0.06
CA VAL A 54 4.23 -1.98 -1.20
C VAL A 54 2.88 -2.69 -1.08
N CYS A 55 1.96 -2.38 -1.98
CA CYS A 55 0.64 -3.00 -2.08
C CYS A 55 0.47 -3.68 -3.45
N PRO A 56 0.85 -4.96 -3.60
CA PRO A 56 0.80 -5.68 -4.88
C PRO A 56 -0.55 -6.37 -5.12
N SER A 57 -1.65 -5.78 -4.69
CA SER A 57 -2.98 -6.34 -4.85
C SER A 57 -3.34 -6.55 -6.32
N VAL A 58 -3.91 -7.69 -6.67
CA VAL A 58 -4.44 -7.96 -8.01
C VAL A 58 -5.92 -7.57 -8.13
N TYR A 59 -6.57 -7.37 -7.00
CA TYR A 59 -7.92 -6.84 -6.85
C TYR A 59 -7.99 -6.02 -5.56
N GLU A 60 -8.46 -4.79 -5.64
CA GLU A 60 -8.59 -3.90 -4.49
C GLU A 60 -9.74 -2.90 -4.71
N PRO A 61 -10.81 -2.94 -3.91
CA PRO A 61 -11.94 -2.03 -4.08
C PRO A 61 -11.59 -0.56 -3.90
N LEU A 62 -10.73 -0.20 -2.94
CA LEU A 62 -10.30 1.17 -2.67
C LEU A 62 -8.82 1.28 -2.32
N GLY A 63 -8.31 0.38 -1.48
CA GLY A 63 -6.93 0.44 -1.02
C GLY A 63 -6.74 1.22 0.27
N ILE A 64 -7.56 0.95 1.28
CA ILE A 64 -7.47 1.60 2.62
C ILE A 64 -6.06 1.47 3.19
N VAL A 65 -5.38 0.36 2.99
CA VAL A 65 -4.00 0.16 3.46
C VAL A 65 -3.01 1.16 2.84
N ASN A 66 -3.26 1.62 1.60
CA ASN A 66 -2.48 2.67 0.98
C ASN A 66 -2.73 4.02 1.66
N LEU A 67 -3.99 4.33 2.02
CA LEU A 67 -4.32 5.52 2.82
C LEU A 67 -3.65 5.51 4.19
N GLU A 68 -3.59 4.35 4.85
CA GLU A 68 -2.90 4.21 6.13
C GLU A 68 -1.40 4.48 6.01
N ALA A 69 -0.76 3.96 4.96
CA ALA A 69 0.65 4.23 4.68
C ALA A 69 0.89 5.71 4.36
N MET A 70 0.07 6.30 3.49
CA MET A 70 0.12 7.72 3.16
C MET A 70 -0.10 8.60 4.40
N ALA A 71 -1.09 8.28 5.25
CA ALA A 71 -1.33 8.99 6.50
C ALA A 71 -0.14 8.93 7.48
N CYS A 72 0.65 7.87 7.42
CA CYS A 72 1.91 7.74 8.15
C CYS A 72 3.10 8.48 7.50
N GLY A 73 2.91 9.08 6.33
CA GLY A 73 3.96 9.80 5.60
C GLY A 73 4.91 8.88 4.83
N THR A 74 4.47 7.69 4.49
CA THR A 74 5.26 6.67 3.78
C THR A 74 4.93 6.67 2.30
N ALA A 75 5.96 6.69 1.45
CA ALA A 75 5.78 6.57 0.00
C ALA A 75 5.18 5.20 -0.37
N VAL A 76 4.27 5.19 -1.33
CA VAL A 76 3.54 3.99 -1.74
C VAL A 76 4.02 3.53 -3.12
N VAL A 77 4.22 2.20 -3.26
CA VAL A 77 4.30 1.53 -4.56
C VAL A 77 3.18 0.50 -4.61
N ALA A 78 2.23 0.68 -5.50
CA ALA A 78 1.04 -0.15 -5.54
C ALA A 78 0.71 -0.59 -6.97
N SER A 79 -0.13 -1.61 -7.10
CA SER A 79 -0.72 -1.98 -8.38
C SER A 79 -1.72 -0.92 -8.85
N ASP A 80 -1.79 -0.76 -10.16
CA ASP A 80 -2.78 0.09 -10.84
C ASP A 80 -4.06 -0.73 -11.11
N VAL A 81 -4.80 -1.03 -10.03
CA VAL A 81 -6.04 -1.84 -10.12
C VAL A 81 -7.12 -1.27 -9.21
N GLY A 82 -8.38 -1.51 -9.59
CA GLY A 82 -9.56 -1.17 -8.80
C GLY A 82 -9.58 0.30 -8.37
N GLY A 83 -9.78 0.56 -7.09
CA GLY A 83 -9.82 1.91 -6.51
C GLY A 83 -8.47 2.47 -6.08
N ILE A 84 -7.35 1.73 -6.22
CA ILE A 84 -6.02 2.23 -5.83
C ILE A 84 -5.65 3.55 -6.55
N PRO A 85 -5.93 3.73 -7.86
CA PRO A 85 -5.66 5.00 -8.56
C PRO A 85 -6.46 6.20 -8.04
N GLU A 86 -7.57 5.98 -7.35
CA GLU A 86 -8.33 7.06 -6.69
C GLU A 86 -7.60 7.58 -5.44
N VAL A 87 -6.80 6.72 -4.82
CA VAL A 87 -6.06 6.99 -3.59
C VAL A 87 -4.65 7.50 -3.89
N VAL A 88 -3.90 6.77 -4.71
CA VAL A 88 -2.49 7.04 -5.00
C VAL A 88 -2.38 7.86 -6.29
N ASP A 89 -1.83 9.06 -6.19
CA ASP A 89 -1.50 9.91 -7.34
C ASP A 89 -0.11 9.52 -7.86
N HIS A 90 -0.12 8.92 -9.07
CA HIS A 90 1.10 8.39 -9.70
C HIS A 90 2.15 9.49 -9.93
N GLY A 91 3.34 9.27 -9.39
CA GLY A 91 4.47 10.19 -9.51
C GLY A 91 4.49 11.31 -8.46
N THR A 92 3.39 11.53 -7.75
CA THR A 92 3.24 12.58 -6.72
C THR A 92 3.25 11.98 -5.30
N THR A 93 2.33 11.05 -5.01
CA THR A 93 2.20 10.43 -3.69
C THR A 93 2.76 9.01 -3.63
N GLY A 94 3.05 8.43 -4.78
CA GLY A 94 3.57 7.08 -4.93
C GLY A 94 3.73 6.68 -6.38
N PHE A 95 3.97 5.40 -6.61
CA PHE A 95 4.00 4.82 -7.95
C PHE A 95 2.91 3.77 -8.10
N LEU A 96 2.22 3.82 -9.24
CA LEU A 96 1.31 2.79 -9.70
C LEU A 96 1.99 1.93 -10.77
N VAL A 97 1.83 0.62 -10.68
CA VAL A 97 2.37 -0.36 -11.62
C VAL A 97 1.20 -1.13 -12.22
N PRO A 98 1.00 -1.09 -13.55
CA PRO A 98 -0.07 -1.84 -14.21
C PRO A 98 0.05 -3.34 -13.93
N PHE A 99 -1.07 -3.97 -13.61
CA PHE A 99 -1.17 -5.42 -13.45
C PHE A 99 -1.72 -6.04 -14.73
N ASP A 100 -1.03 -7.06 -15.23
CA ASP A 100 -1.49 -7.92 -16.32
C ASP A 100 -1.40 -9.39 -15.84
N GLU A 101 -2.54 -10.09 -15.84
CA GLU A 101 -2.60 -11.50 -15.46
C GLU A 101 -1.77 -12.41 -16.38
N HIS A 102 -1.51 -11.96 -17.61
CA HIS A 102 -0.71 -12.69 -18.59
C HIS A 102 0.79 -12.37 -18.51
N ASP A 103 1.18 -11.32 -17.75
CA ASP A 103 2.58 -10.92 -17.50
C ASP A 103 2.84 -10.60 -16.02
N THR A 104 2.63 -11.58 -15.16
CA THR A 104 2.89 -11.44 -13.71
C THR A 104 4.38 -11.20 -13.42
N ALA A 105 5.28 -11.68 -14.27
CA ALA A 105 6.72 -11.45 -14.13
C ALA A 105 7.09 -9.98 -14.43
N GLY A 106 6.51 -9.40 -15.47
CA GLY A 106 6.66 -7.97 -15.78
C GLY A 106 6.08 -7.07 -14.67
N PHE A 107 4.92 -7.44 -14.13
CA PHE A 107 4.35 -6.75 -12.97
C PHE A 107 5.28 -6.78 -11.75
N ALA A 108 5.81 -7.96 -11.38
CA ALA A 108 6.74 -8.10 -10.26
C ALA A 108 8.04 -7.29 -10.50
N ALA A 109 8.57 -7.31 -11.73
CA ALA A 109 9.74 -6.52 -12.12
C ALA A 109 9.45 -5.00 -12.03
N GLY A 110 8.28 -4.56 -12.46
CA GLY A 110 7.83 -3.18 -12.36
C GLY A 110 7.74 -2.70 -10.90
N LEU A 111 7.14 -3.50 -10.02
CA LEU A 111 7.11 -3.20 -8.58
C LEU A 111 8.53 -3.09 -8.00
N ALA A 112 9.39 -4.07 -8.29
CA ALA A 112 10.77 -4.08 -7.82
C ALA A 112 11.55 -2.85 -8.31
N GLN A 113 11.37 -2.44 -9.57
CA GLN A 113 12.00 -1.24 -10.13
C GLN A 113 11.58 0.02 -9.35
N ARG A 114 10.28 0.22 -9.12
CA ARG A 114 9.77 1.40 -8.39
C ARG A 114 10.21 1.44 -6.93
N VAL A 115 10.26 0.29 -6.28
CA VAL A 115 10.82 0.18 -4.92
C VAL A 115 12.30 0.56 -4.92
N ASN A 116 13.09 0.04 -5.85
CA ASN A 116 14.51 0.35 -5.96
C ASN A 116 14.75 1.84 -6.29
N ASP A 117 13.92 2.45 -7.15
CA ASP A 117 13.98 3.89 -7.45
C ASP A 117 13.85 4.73 -6.18
N LEU A 118 12.91 4.37 -5.27
CA LEU A 118 12.69 5.08 -4.01
C LEU A 118 13.76 4.79 -2.96
N LEU A 119 14.27 3.56 -2.91
CA LEU A 119 15.37 3.21 -2.01
C LEU A 119 16.69 3.90 -2.41
N ALA A 120 16.90 4.13 -3.71
CA ALA A 120 18.06 4.84 -4.23
C ALA A 120 17.97 6.36 -4.04
N ASP A 121 16.75 6.92 -3.87
CA ASP A 121 16.50 8.35 -3.65
C ASP A 121 15.61 8.58 -2.42
N PRO A 122 16.19 8.56 -1.20
CA PRO A 122 15.46 8.80 0.04
C PRO A 122 14.79 10.18 0.11
N ALA A 123 15.33 11.18 -0.59
CA ALA A 123 14.72 12.52 -0.63
C ALA A 123 13.41 12.50 -1.39
N ARG A 124 13.37 11.78 -2.52
CA ARG A 124 12.15 11.55 -3.30
C ARG A 124 11.13 10.73 -2.52
N ALA A 125 11.55 9.64 -1.87
CA ALA A 125 10.66 8.83 -1.03
C ALA A 125 10.01 9.69 0.07
N ALA A 126 10.80 10.51 0.78
CA ALA A 126 10.30 11.41 1.80
C ALA A 126 9.36 12.50 1.24
N ALA A 127 9.64 13.02 0.04
CA ALA A 127 8.77 14.00 -0.60
C ALA A 127 7.41 13.39 -0.98
N MET A 128 7.41 12.19 -1.58
CA MET A 128 6.20 11.44 -1.91
C MET A 128 5.39 11.09 -0.64
N GLY A 129 6.07 10.66 0.42
CA GLY A 129 5.42 10.37 1.70
C GLY A 129 4.72 11.59 2.29
N ARG A 130 5.35 12.78 2.26
CA ARG A 130 4.71 14.03 2.70
C ARG A 130 3.50 14.40 1.85
N ALA A 131 3.63 14.37 0.53
CA ALA A 131 2.52 14.62 -0.38
C ALA A 131 1.37 13.63 -0.16
N GLY A 132 1.69 12.35 0.06
CA GLY A 132 0.72 11.33 0.40
C GLY A 132 -0.04 11.64 1.70
N ARG A 133 0.67 12.06 2.75
CA ARG A 133 0.03 12.45 4.00
C ARG A 133 -0.88 13.68 3.84
N GLU A 134 -0.44 14.69 3.12
CA GLU A 134 -1.24 15.89 2.84
C GLU A 134 -2.53 15.50 2.11
N ARG A 135 -2.45 14.67 1.08
CA ARG A 135 -3.60 14.17 0.33
C ARG A 135 -4.54 13.33 1.24
N ALA A 136 -3.99 12.38 2.00
CA ALA A 136 -4.80 11.53 2.88
C ALA A 136 -5.60 12.36 3.91
N VAL A 137 -4.99 13.36 4.50
CA VAL A 137 -5.65 14.25 5.46
C VAL A 137 -6.68 15.17 4.80
N ALA A 138 -6.34 15.74 3.65
CA ALA A 138 -7.21 16.70 2.97
C ALA A 138 -8.44 16.05 2.33
N GLU A 139 -8.29 14.86 1.73
CA GLU A 139 -9.32 14.29 0.88
C GLU A 139 -10.05 13.08 1.51
N PHE A 140 -9.39 12.33 2.40
CA PHE A 140 -9.88 11.06 2.92
C PHE A 140 -10.06 11.06 4.45
N SER A 141 -9.91 12.19 5.13
CA SER A 141 -10.24 12.25 6.55
C SER A 141 -11.73 12.02 6.79
N TRP A 142 -12.08 11.45 7.94
CA TRP A 142 -13.49 11.23 8.30
C TRP A 142 -14.31 12.53 8.32
N SER A 143 -13.72 13.67 8.67
CA SER A 143 -14.36 14.98 8.58
C SER A 143 -14.70 15.34 7.13
N THR A 144 -13.74 15.22 6.22
CA THR A 144 -13.94 15.49 4.79
C THR A 144 -14.99 14.56 4.18
N VAL A 145 -14.95 13.27 4.52
CA VAL A 145 -15.94 12.29 4.05
C VAL A 145 -17.34 12.67 4.58
N ALA A 146 -17.46 13.02 5.84
CA ALA A 146 -18.74 13.43 6.43
C ALA A 146 -19.30 14.72 5.80
N GLU A 147 -18.44 15.71 5.56
CA GLU A 147 -18.82 16.96 4.89
C GLU A 147 -19.33 16.72 3.47
N ARG A 148 -18.59 15.97 2.66
CA ARG A 148 -19.00 15.60 1.29
C ARG A 148 -20.30 14.79 1.26
N THR A 149 -20.48 13.88 2.22
CA THR A 149 -21.72 13.12 2.36
C THR A 149 -22.90 14.02 2.67
N LEU A 150 -22.72 14.98 3.60
CA LEU A 150 -23.75 15.94 3.96
C LEU A 150 -24.11 16.88 2.78
N GLU A 151 -23.12 17.32 2.03
CA GLU A 151 -23.32 18.12 0.81
C GLU A 151 -24.12 17.33 -0.24
N LEU A 152 -23.80 16.06 -0.44
CA LEU A 152 -24.55 15.18 -1.34
C LEU A 152 -26.01 15.06 -0.91
N TYR A 153 -26.27 14.80 0.39
CA TYR A 153 -27.66 14.74 0.89
C TYR A 153 -28.40 16.05 0.68
N ARG A 154 -27.77 17.20 0.93
CA ARG A 154 -28.40 18.51 0.67
C ARG A 154 -28.72 18.71 -0.80
N SER A 155 -27.86 18.29 -1.71
CA SER A 155 -28.08 18.43 -3.15
C SER A 155 -29.21 17.54 -3.68
N VAL A 156 -29.52 16.42 -3.01
CA VAL A 156 -30.60 15.48 -3.40
C VAL A 156 -31.92 15.86 -2.77
N LEU A 157 -31.92 16.46 -1.58
CA LEU A 157 -33.13 16.80 -0.84
C LEU A 157 -33.68 18.19 -1.19
N GLY A 158 -32.95 19.00 -1.95
CA GLY A 158 -33.37 20.35 -2.41
C GLY A 158 -33.05 21.40 -1.40
#